data_6d9869d23e0f62f6389372e01f2cabee
#
_entry.id   6d9869d23e0f62f6389372e01f2cabee
#
_cell.length_a   1.000
_cell.length_b   1.000
_cell.length_c   1.000
_cell.angle_alpha   90.00
_cell.angle_beta   90.00
_cell.angle_gamma   90.00
#
_symmetry.space_group_name_H-M   'P 1'
#
loop_
_entity.id
_entity.type
_entity.pdbx_description
1 polymer ?
#
loop_
_entity_poly.entity_id
_entity_poly.type
_entity_poly.pdbx_seq_one_letter_code
_entity_poly.pdbx_strand_id
1 'polypeptide(L)'
;MQHTTIIQLSNVSISQSSGVVISNLSLSVQKGEFVYLLGKTGSGKSSVMKCIYAEVPMQSGSGTVAGYDLHALKRKDIPFLRRKLGIVFQDFQLLGDRSIFENLRFVMKATGWNDENEIKKTIAGVLEKVGLIGKGNKMPHEISGGEQQRVTIARALINQPEIILADEPTGNLDPDTSAEIMKLFQDISKNGTAVLFATHDMLLYNKFPARTLKCENGVVVEV
;
A
#
# COMPACT_ATOMS: atom_id res chain seq x y z
N MET A 1 -11.98 18.88 13.64
CA MET A 1 -12.28 17.94 12.52
C MET A 1 -12.32 16.53 13.11
N GLN A 2 -13.38 15.77 12.87
CA GLN A 2 -13.40 14.37 13.30
C GLN A 2 -12.37 13.62 12.47
N HIS A 3 -11.33 13.10 13.11
CA HIS A 3 -10.33 12.24 12.47
C HIS A 3 -10.96 10.86 12.19
N THR A 4 -11.18 10.54 10.93
CA THR A 4 -11.70 9.22 10.54
C THR A 4 -10.56 8.21 10.60
N THR A 5 -10.66 7.24 11.51
CA THR A 5 -9.68 6.15 11.62
C THR A 5 -9.91 5.14 10.50
N ILE A 6 -8.87 4.87 9.71
CA ILE A 6 -8.89 3.89 8.60
C ILE A 6 -8.40 2.52 9.07
N ILE A 7 -7.37 2.49 9.89
CA ILE A 7 -6.90 1.26 10.54
C ILE A 7 -6.93 1.45 12.05
N GLN A 8 -7.50 0.49 12.75
CA GLN A 8 -7.40 0.36 14.20
C GLN A 8 -7.13 -1.10 14.53
N LEU A 9 -5.96 -1.40 15.06
CA LEU A 9 -5.59 -2.70 15.61
C LEU A 9 -5.31 -2.54 17.11
N SER A 10 -5.78 -3.50 17.91
CA SER A 10 -5.60 -3.49 19.37
C SER A 10 -5.22 -4.87 19.87
N ASN A 11 -4.02 -4.98 20.45
CA ASN A 11 -3.46 -6.21 21.03
C ASN A 11 -3.45 -7.42 20.05
N VAL A 12 -3.23 -7.14 18.76
CA VAL A 12 -3.27 -8.16 17.70
C VAL A 12 -2.00 -9.01 17.75
N SER A 13 -2.15 -10.33 17.66
CA SER A 13 -1.04 -11.25 17.41
C SER A 13 -1.20 -11.89 16.04
N ILE A 14 -0.08 -12.06 15.35
CA ILE A 14 -0.02 -12.61 13.98
C ILE A 14 0.94 -13.79 14.00
N SER A 15 0.47 -14.94 13.50
CA SER A 15 1.27 -16.15 13.36
C SER A 15 1.43 -16.54 11.88
N GLN A 16 2.55 -17.13 11.58
CA GLN A 16 2.80 -17.84 10.32
C GLN A 16 3.17 -19.31 10.63
N SER A 17 3.45 -20.10 9.61
CA SER A 17 3.80 -21.52 9.77
C SER A 17 4.97 -21.77 10.73
N SER A 18 5.86 -20.78 10.90
CA SER A 18 7.03 -20.83 11.80
C SER A 18 6.74 -20.38 13.25
N GLY A 19 5.50 -20.01 13.58
CA GLY A 19 5.11 -19.54 14.92
C GLY A 19 4.62 -18.09 14.95
N VAL A 20 4.55 -17.51 16.16
CA VAL A 20 4.14 -16.11 16.35
C VAL A 20 5.21 -15.17 15.81
N VAL A 21 4.85 -14.34 14.84
CA VAL A 21 5.73 -13.37 14.19
C VAL A 21 5.61 -11.99 14.81
N ILE A 22 4.37 -11.59 15.18
CA ILE A 22 4.07 -10.32 15.83
C ILE A 22 3.17 -10.59 17.04
N SER A 23 3.48 -9.97 18.17
CA SER A 23 2.68 -10.04 19.40
C SER A 23 2.28 -8.64 19.88
N ASN A 24 1.06 -8.55 20.44
CA ASN A 24 0.51 -7.33 21.05
C ASN A 24 0.58 -6.08 20.18
N LEU A 25 0.37 -6.23 18.86
CA LEU A 25 0.34 -5.11 17.92
C LEU A 25 -0.85 -4.20 18.23
N SER A 26 -0.57 -2.95 18.55
CA SER A 26 -1.56 -1.88 18.61
C SER A 26 -1.11 -0.74 17.72
N LEU A 27 -1.94 -0.40 16.74
CA LEU A 27 -1.67 0.71 15.82
C LEU A 27 -2.98 1.34 15.35
N SER A 28 -2.93 2.62 15.06
CA SER A 28 -4.00 3.32 14.37
C SER A 28 -3.44 4.14 13.22
N VAL A 29 -4.20 4.27 12.13
CA VAL A 29 -3.88 5.16 11.02
C VAL A 29 -5.12 5.95 10.67
N GLN A 30 -4.99 7.28 10.60
CA GLN A 30 -6.07 8.19 10.28
C GLN A 30 -6.14 8.47 8.78
N LYS A 31 -7.30 8.92 8.31
CA LYS A 31 -7.47 9.36 6.92
C LYS A 31 -6.46 10.46 6.57
N GLY A 32 -5.78 10.32 5.43
CA GLY A 32 -4.78 11.27 4.97
C GLY A 32 -3.49 11.29 5.79
N GLU A 33 -3.30 10.35 6.70
CA GLU A 33 -2.08 10.24 7.49
C GLU A 33 -1.01 9.47 6.73
N PHE A 34 0.25 9.92 6.85
CA PHE A 34 1.41 9.17 6.40
C PHE A 34 2.12 8.58 7.62
N VAL A 35 2.24 7.26 7.66
CA VAL A 35 2.85 6.52 8.78
C VAL A 35 3.92 5.58 8.25
N TYR A 36 5.12 5.63 8.83
CA TYR A 36 6.14 4.63 8.60
C TYR A 36 5.91 3.37 9.43
N LEU A 37 6.16 2.22 8.83
CA LEU A 37 6.41 0.95 9.50
C LEU A 37 7.89 0.59 9.32
N LEU A 38 8.73 1.03 10.25
CA LEU A 38 10.19 0.93 10.17
C LEU A 38 10.68 -0.38 10.81
N GLY A 39 11.64 -1.04 10.19
CA GLY A 39 12.25 -2.24 10.77
C GLY A 39 13.13 -3.00 9.79
N LYS A 40 14.05 -3.80 10.31
CA LYS A 40 14.95 -4.63 9.50
C LYS A 40 14.17 -5.63 8.64
N THR A 41 14.80 -6.15 7.59
CA THR A 41 14.25 -7.28 6.84
C THR A 41 13.98 -8.45 7.79
N GLY A 42 12.82 -9.10 7.65
CA GLY A 42 12.41 -10.19 8.54
C GLY A 42 11.81 -9.77 9.89
N SER A 43 11.70 -8.46 10.21
CA SER A 43 11.12 -8.00 11.49
C SER A 43 9.61 -8.20 11.63
N GLY A 44 8.89 -8.58 10.55
CA GLY A 44 7.45 -8.80 10.56
C GLY A 44 6.60 -7.71 9.87
N LYS A 45 7.21 -6.69 9.26
CA LYS A 45 6.50 -5.61 8.54
C LYS A 45 5.50 -6.14 7.51
N SER A 46 5.94 -7.04 6.64
CA SER A 46 5.08 -7.65 5.61
C SER A 46 3.98 -8.50 6.24
N SER A 47 4.20 -9.13 7.41
CA SER A 47 3.18 -9.89 8.13
C SER A 47 2.08 -8.96 8.68
N VAL A 48 2.46 -7.78 9.18
CA VAL A 48 1.50 -6.74 9.59
C VAL A 48 0.65 -6.32 8.40
N MET A 49 1.25 -6.02 7.26
CA MET A 49 0.51 -5.64 6.05
C MET A 49 -0.40 -6.76 5.56
N LYS A 50 0.09 -8.01 5.54
CA LYS A 50 -0.70 -9.20 5.16
C LYS A 50 -1.92 -9.40 6.05
N CYS A 51 -1.79 -9.09 7.33
CA CYS A 51 -2.93 -9.11 8.27
C CYS A 51 -3.94 -8.00 7.92
N ILE A 52 -3.48 -6.78 7.62
CA ILE A 52 -4.34 -5.63 7.28
C ILE A 52 -5.17 -5.91 6.01
N TYR A 53 -4.61 -6.53 4.97
CA TYR A 53 -5.38 -6.89 3.77
C TYR A 53 -5.94 -8.32 3.79
N ALA A 54 -6.03 -8.91 4.98
CA ALA A 54 -6.65 -10.22 5.23
C ALA A 54 -6.09 -11.37 4.36
N GLU A 55 -4.77 -11.43 4.18
CA GLU A 55 -4.05 -12.60 3.65
C GLU A 55 -3.66 -13.54 4.79
N VAL A 56 -3.26 -12.98 5.93
CA VAL A 56 -2.95 -13.72 7.15
C VAL A 56 -3.96 -13.35 8.23
N PRO A 57 -4.60 -14.33 8.89
CA PRO A 57 -5.59 -14.05 9.93
C PRO A 57 -4.93 -13.51 11.21
N MET A 58 -5.66 -12.68 11.95
CA MET A 58 -5.34 -12.39 13.34
C MET A 58 -5.51 -13.65 14.20
N GLN A 59 -4.60 -13.87 15.15
CA GLN A 59 -4.71 -14.96 16.14
C GLN A 59 -5.45 -14.49 17.40
N SER A 60 -5.26 -13.22 17.77
CA SER A 60 -5.88 -12.61 18.94
C SER A 60 -6.02 -11.10 18.74
N GLY A 61 -6.72 -10.44 19.66
CA GLY A 61 -6.94 -9.01 19.61
C GLY A 61 -8.17 -8.62 18.80
N SER A 62 -8.29 -7.34 18.50
CA SER A 62 -9.35 -6.80 17.64
C SER A 62 -8.76 -5.88 16.57
N GLY A 63 -9.41 -5.81 15.41
CA GLY A 63 -8.93 -4.99 14.31
C GLY A 63 -10.03 -4.57 13.37
N THR A 64 -10.04 -3.29 13.02
CA THR A 64 -10.88 -2.75 11.95
C THR A 64 -10.02 -2.09 10.89
N VAL A 65 -10.36 -2.32 9.61
CA VAL A 65 -9.67 -1.75 8.45
C VAL A 65 -10.71 -1.28 7.45
N ALA A 66 -10.68 -0.02 7.08
CA ALA A 66 -11.60 0.61 6.14
C ALA A 66 -13.08 0.25 6.43
N GLY A 67 -13.45 0.20 7.72
CA GLY A 67 -14.78 -0.13 8.21
C GLY A 67 -15.11 -1.64 8.29
N TYR A 68 -14.18 -2.53 7.96
CA TYR A 68 -14.34 -3.97 8.10
C TYR A 68 -13.71 -4.47 9.41
N ASP A 69 -14.46 -5.24 10.20
CA ASP A 69 -13.93 -6.00 11.34
C ASP A 69 -13.18 -7.23 10.81
N LEU A 70 -11.87 -7.28 11.03
CA LEU A 70 -11.02 -8.37 10.55
C LEU A 70 -11.33 -9.72 11.20
N HIS A 71 -11.87 -9.72 12.44
CA HIS A 71 -12.25 -10.95 13.13
C HIS A 71 -13.55 -11.57 12.58
N ALA A 72 -14.50 -10.72 12.21
CA ALA A 72 -15.78 -11.12 11.63
C ALA A 72 -15.76 -11.26 10.10
N LEU A 73 -14.62 -10.94 9.44
CA LEU A 73 -14.50 -10.88 7.99
C LEU A 73 -14.65 -12.26 7.35
N LYS A 74 -15.69 -12.45 6.55
CA LYS A 74 -15.91 -13.68 5.80
C LYS A 74 -15.06 -13.68 4.51
N ARG A 75 -14.67 -14.87 4.07
CA ARG A 75 -13.86 -15.04 2.84
C ARG A 75 -14.45 -14.33 1.61
N LYS A 76 -15.78 -14.31 1.47
CA LYS A 76 -16.48 -13.62 0.38
C LYS A 76 -16.37 -12.10 0.44
N ASP A 77 -16.08 -11.52 1.62
CA ASP A 77 -16.03 -10.07 1.85
C ASP A 77 -14.59 -9.52 1.68
N ILE A 78 -13.57 -10.39 1.69
CA ILE A 78 -12.16 -10.01 1.50
C ILE A 78 -11.92 -9.21 0.21
N PRO A 79 -12.51 -9.58 -0.96
CA PRO A 79 -12.34 -8.77 -2.17
C PRO A 79 -12.87 -7.34 -2.04
N PHE A 80 -13.92 -7.13 -1.25
CA PHE A 80 -14.50 -5.79 -1.03
C PHE A 80 -13.62 -4.95 -0.10
N LEU A 81 -13.07 -5.55 0.96
CA LEU A 81 -12.03 -4.90 1.77
C LEU A 81 -10.85 -4.50 0.88
N ARG A 82 -10.29 -5.43 0.10
CA ARG A 82 -9.11 -5.18 -0.74
C ARG A 82 -9.33 -4.10 -1.80
N ARG A 83 -10.56 -3.87 -2.27
CA ARG A 83 -10.88 -2.75 -3.18
C ARG A 83 -10.71 -1.38 -2.52
N LYS A 84 -10.83 -1.31 -1.18
CA LYS A 84 -10.61 -0.08 -0.42
C LYS A 84 -9.14 0.16 -0.08
N LEU A 85 -8.26 -0.78 -0.40
CA LEU A 85 -6.83 -0.72 -0.13
C LEU A 85 -6.07 -0.65 -1.45
N GLY A 86 -5.08 0.22 -1.54
CA GLY A 86 -4.05 0.16 -2.58
C GLY A 86 -2.85 -0.62 -2.05
N ILE A 87 -2.29 -1.54 -2.82
CA ILE A 87 -1.10 -2.29 -2.41
C ILE A 87 0.01 -2.02 -3.41
N VAL A 88 1.18 -1.61 -2.89
CA VAL A 88 2.40 -1.37 -3.66
C VAL A 88 3.49 -2.25 -3.09
N PHE A 89 4.05 -3.12 -3.93
CA PHE A 89 5.12 -4.06 -3.57
C PHE A 89 6.50 -3.55 -4.03
N GLN A 90 7.56 -4.11 -3.48
CA GLN A 90 8.94 -3.85 -3.87
C GLN A 90 9.24 -4.30 -5.31
N ASP A 91 8.81 -5.49 -5.67
CA ASP A 91 8.85 -6.01 -7.04
C ASP A 91 7.58 -5.53 -7.77
N PHE A 92 7.73 -4.78 -8.80
CA PHE A 92 6.64 -4.07 -9.47
C PHE A 92 5.40 -4.92 -9.80
N GLN A 93 5.56 -6.23 -10.01
CA GLN A 93 4.48 -7.18 -10.34
C GLN A 93 3.59 -6.68 -11.47
N LEU A 94 4.20 -6.10 -12.49
CA LEU A 94 3.51 -5.69 -13.71
C LEU A 94 3.40 -6.89 -14.67
N LEU A 95 2.29 -6.95 -15.39
CA LEU A 95 2.08 -7.94 -16.44
C LEU A 95 2.97 -7.54 -17.64
N GLY A 96 4.04 -8.29 -17.87
CA GLY A 96 5.07 -7.96 -18.86
C GLY A 96 4.62 -8.10 -20.31
N ASP A 97 3.53 -8.86 -20.55
CA ASP A 97 2.88 -9.10 -21.84
C ASP A 97 1.81 -8.05 -22.21
N ARG A 98 1.65 -7.02 -21.37
CA ARG A 98 0.60 -6.00 -21.51
C ARG A 98 1.17 -4.60 -21.37
N SER A 99 0.58 -3.65 -22.12
CA SER A 99 0.91 -2.23 -21.97
C SER A 99 0.55 -1.72 -20.57
N ILE A 100 1.08 -0.54 -20.21
CA ILE A 100 0.73 0.14 -18.96
C ILE A 100 -0.78 0.36 -18.86
N PHE A 101 -1.41 0.80 -19.95
CA PHE A 101 -2.87 0.96 -19.99
C PHE A 101 -3.60 -0.35 -19.68
N GLU A 102 -3.19 -1.46 -20.30
CA GLU A 102 -3.82 -2.76 -20.09
C GLU A 102 -3.54 -3.35 -18.69
N ASN A 103 -2.38 -3.05 -18.09
CA ASN A 103 -2.11 -3.36 -16.68
C ASN A 103 -3.12 -2.71 -15.74
N LEU A 104 -3.43 -1.42 -15.95
CA LEU A 104 -4.40 -0.67 -15.15
C LEU A 104 -5.83 -1.10 -15.46
N ARG A 105 -6.17 -1.26 -16.76
CA ARG A 105 -7.48 -1.71 -17.22
C ARG A 105 -7.83 -3.09 -16.65
N PHE A 106 -6.88 -4.00 -16.58
CA PHE A 106 -7.08 -5.34 -16.01
C PHE A 106 -7.60 -5.27 -14.57
N VAL A 107 -7.02 -4.44 -13.72
CA VAL A 107 -7.48 -4.26 -12.33
C VAL A 107 -8.88 -3.66 -12.30
N MET A 108 -9.18 -2.66 -13.11
CA MET A 108 -10.52 -2.07 -13.19
C MET A 108 -11.57 -3.11 -13.57
N LYS A 109 -11.31 -3.89 -14.62
CA LYS A 109 -12.22 -4.98 -15.04
C LYS A 109 -12.43 -6.01 -13.93
N ALA A 110 -11.35 -6.43 -13.27
CA ALA A 110 -11.41 -7.40 -12.15
C ALA A 110 -12.18 -6.85 -10.94
N THR A 111 -12.26 -5.53 -10.78
CA THR A 111 -12.99 -4.88 -9.70
C THR A 111 -14.41 -4.42 -10.08
N GLY A 112 -14.88 -4.75 -11.31
CA GLY A 112 -16.27 -4.60 -11.71
C GLY A 112 -16.57 -3.34 -12.55
N TRP A 113 -15.55 -2.63 -13.04
CA TRP A 113 -15.75 -1.52 -13.97
C TRP A 113 -16.14 -2.04 -15.36
N ASN A 114 -17.23 -1.52 -15.92
CA ASN A 114 -17.77 -2.00 -17.21
C ASN A 114 -17.75 -0.94 -18.31
N ASP A 115 -17.85 0.35 -17.95
CA ASP A 115 -17.85 1.45 -18.92
C ASP A 115 -16.42 1.75 -19.41
N GLU A 116 -16.17 1.53 -20.71
CA GLU A 116 -14.84 1.75 -21.31
C GLU A 116 -14.45 3.23 -21.35
N ASN A 117 -15.39 4.15 -21.40
CA ASN A 117 -15.09 5.59 -21.40
C ASN A 117 -14.66 6.04 -20.01
N GLU A 118 -15.35 5.57 -18.97
CA GLU A 118 -14.94 5.83 -17.58
C GLU A 118 -13.59 5.17 -17.29
N ILE A 119 -13.33 3.96 -17.76
CA ILE A 119 -12.05 3.27 -17.63
C ILE A 119 -10.93 4.11 -18.24
N LYS A 120 -11.07 4.54 -19.50
CA LYS A 120 -10.08 5.36 -20.21
C LYS A 120 -9.81 6.68 -19.46
N LYS A 121 -10.88 7.37 -19.04
CA LYS A 121 -10.79 8.64 -18.29
C LYS A 121 -10.07 8.46 -16.96
N THR A 122 -10.41 7.41 -16.21
CA THR A 122 -9.81 7.13 -14.90
C THR A 122 -8.33 6.77 -15.05
N ILE A 123 -7.98 5.93 -16.02
CA ILE A 123 -6.58 5.57 -16.30
C ILE A 123 -5.77 6.81 -16.68
N ALA A 124 -6.29 7.66 -17.57
CA ALA A 124 -5.61 8.90 -17.93
C ALA A 124 -5.36 9.79 -16.70
N GLY A 125 -6.36 9.95 -15.82
CA GLY A 125 -6.23 10.76 -14.61
C GLY A 125 -5.25 10.18 -13.58
N VAL A 126 -5.18 8.86 -13.41
CA VAL A 126 -4.18 8.29 -12.48
C VAL A 126 -2.77 8.32 -13.07
N LEU A 127 -2.61 8.15 -14.38
CA LEU A 127 -1.31 8.30 -15.04
C LEU A 127 -0.80 9.74 -14.96
N GLU A 128 -1.67 10.73 -15.08
CA GLU A 128 -1.34 12.13 -14.86
C GLU A 128 -0.87 12.37 -13.41
N LYS A 129 -1.62 11.87 -12.42
CA LYS A 129 -1.28 12.00 -10.98
C LYS A 129 0.10 11.46 -10.64
N VAL A 130 0.55 10.41 -11.32
CA VAL A 130 1.87 9.81 -11.08
C VAL A 130 2.96 10.31 -12.05
N GLY A 131 2.65 11.29 -12.92
CA GLY A 131 3.61 11.88 -13.85
C GLY A 131 3.96 11.00 -15.05
N LEU A 132 3.03 10.17 -15.52
CA LEU A 132 3.20 9.25 -16.65
C LEU A 132 2.28 9.58 -17.84
N ILE A 133 2.00 10.86 -18.06
CA ILE A 133 1.21 11.32 -19.22
C ILE A 133 1.85 10.78 -20.52
N GLY A 134 1.04 10.21 -21.41
CA GLY A 134 1.48 9.70 -22.71
C GLY A 134 2.18 8.33 -22.66
N LYS A 135 2.42 7.74 -21.48
CA LYS A 135 3.12 6.45 -21.34
C LYS A 135 2.16 5.22 -21.40
N GLY A 136 0.86 5.41 -21.50
CA GLY A 136 -0.13 4.31 -21.43
C GLY A 136 0.09 3.18 -22.44
N ASN A 137 0.57 3.48 -23.65
CA ASN A 137 0.82 2.47 -24.70
C ASN A 137 2.18 1.77 -24.59
N LYS A 138 3.04 2.19 -23.65
CA LYS A 138 4.35 1.58 -23.42
C LYS A 138 4.19 0.23 -22.71
N MET A 139 5.11 -0.67 -23.00
CA MET A 139 5.26 -1.93 -22.27
C MET A 139 6.12 -1.71 -21.02
N PRO A 140 5.99 -2.55 -19.96
CA PRO A 140 6.82 -2.40 -18.75
C PRO A 140 8.33 -2.35 -19.03
N HIS A 141 8.83 -3.14 -19.96
CA HIS A 141 10.26 -3.18 -20.31
C HIS A 141 10.75 -1.97 -21.12
N GLU A 142 9.85 -1.10 -21.60
CA GLU A 142 10.18 0.11 -22.34
C GLU A 142 10.31 1.36 -21.43
N ILE A 143 10.13 1.21 -20.12
CA ILE A 143 10.16 2.30 -19.14
C ILE A 143 11.14 2.00 -18.01
N SER A 144 11.66 3.06 -17.37
CA SER A 144 12.61 2.94 -16.25
C SER A 144 11.99 2.28 -15.02
N GLY A 145 12.84 1.79 -14.08
CA GLY A 145 12.38 1.24 -12.81
C GLY A 145 11.54 2.21 -11.99
N GLY A 146 11.92 3.48 -11.95
CA GLY A 146 11.13 4.53 -11.29
C GLY A 146 9.77 4.77 -11.96
N GLU A 147 9.71 4.72 -13.30
CA GLU A 147 8.45 4.79 -14.04
C GLU A 147 7.59 3.53 -13.79
N GLN A 148 8.19 2.34 -13.74
CA GLN A 148 7.47 1.11 -13.37
C GLN A 148 6.87 1.23 -11.96
N GLN A 149 7.61 1.79 -11.01
CA GLN A 149 7.09 2.04 -9.66
C GLN A 149 5.94 3.04 -9.67
N ARG A 150 6.01 4.09 -10.46
CA ARG A 150 4.88 5.02 -10.65
C ARG A 150 3.64 4.33 -11.24
N VAL A 151 3.82 3.35 -12.15
CA VAL A 151 2.70 2.52 -12.64
C VAL A 151 2.10 1.68 -11.52
N THR A 152 2.89 1.08 -10.63
CA THR A 152 2.35 0.32 -9.49
C THR A 152 1.56 1.21 -8.53
N ILE A 153 2.02 2.44 -8.31
CA ILE A 153 1.29 3.44 -7.52
C ILE A 153 -0.02 3.85 -8.23
N ALA A 154 0.01 4.08 -9.55
CA ALA A 154 -1.20 4.34 -10.33
C ALA A 154 -2.21 3.18 -10.21
N ARG A 155 -1.72 1.93 -10.28
CA ARG A 155 -2.53 0.73 -10.09
C ARG A 155 -3.17 0.68 -8.69
N ALA A 156 -2.42 1.05 -7.66
CA ALA A 156 -2.94 1.13 -6.30
C ALA A 156 -4.02 2.22 -6.14
N LEU A 157 -3.90 3.33 -6.84
CA LEU A 157 -4.84 4.47 -6.80
C LEU A 157 -6.12 4.26 -7.61
N ILE A 158 -6.17 3.28 -8.51
CA ILE A 158 -7.21 3.16 -9.55
C ILE A 158 -8.64 3.05 -9.00
N ASN A 159 -8.81 2.40 -7.84
CA ASN A 159 -10.09 2.25 -7.15
C ASN A 159 -10.33 3.31 -6.07
N GLN A 160 -9.57 4.40 -6.05
CA GLN A 160 -9.67 5.46 -5.05
C GLN A 160 -9.60 4.91 -3.61
N PRO A 161 -8.53 4.23 -3.23
CA PRO A 161 -8.43 3.56 -1.93
C PRO A 161 -8.48 4.55 -0.77
N GLU A 162 -8.93 4.07 0.39
CA GLU A 162 -8.88 4.83 1.64
C GLU A 162 -7.46 4.88 2.23
N ILE A 163 -6.64 3.86 1.92
CA ILE A 163 -5.24 3.75 2.35
C ILE A 163 -4.41 3.00 1.30
N ILE A 164 -3.14 3.39 1.19
CA ILE A 164 -2.11 2.64 0.47
C ILE A 164 -1.20 1.92 1.48
N LEU A 165 -1.01 0.63 1.28
CA LEU A 165 -0.02 -0.21 1.95
C LEU A 165 1.17 -0.38 1.02
N ALA A 166 2.30 0.25 1.33
CA ALA A 166 3.50 0.24 0.52
C ALA A 166 4.60 -0.58 1.22
N ASP A 167 4.93 -1.76 0.69
CA ASP A 167 5.92 -2.67 1.26
C ASP A 167 7.25 -2.54 0.51
N GLU A 168 8.23 -1.85 1.12
CA GLU A 168 9.57 -1.56 0.57
C GLU A 168 9.54 -0.97 -0.87
N PRO A 169 8.67 0.03 -1.16
CA PRO A 169 8.38 0.45 -2.54
C PRO A 169 9.56 1.15 -3.24
N THR A 170 10.62 1.46 -2.53
CA THR A 170 11.83 2.12 -3.05
C THR A 170 13.05 1.21 -3.03
N GLY A 171 12.92 -0.03 -2.57
CA GLY A 171 14.05 -0.94 -2.35
C GLY A 171 14.86 -1.32 -3.60
N ASN A 172 14.29 -1.15 -4.80
CA ASN A 172 14.95 -1.45 -6.08
C ASN A 172 15.30 -0.19 -6.89
N LEU A 173 15.27 1.00 -6.25
CA LEU A 173 15.46 2.28 -6.92
C LEU A 173 16.73 2.98 -6.40
N ASP A 174 17.30 3.82 -7.23
CA ASP A 174 18.38 4.73 -6.82
C ASP A 174 17.87 5.79 -5.82
N PRO A 175 18.77 6.45 -5.07
CA PRO A 175 18.37 7.39 -4.01
C PRO A 175 17.57 8.61 -4.51
N ASP A 176 17.86 9.11 -5.71
CA ASP A 176 17.17 10.29 -6.26
C ASP A 176 15.74 9.91 -6.69
N THR A 177 15.60 8.80 -7.41
CA THR A 177 14.29 8.23 -7.77
C THR A 177 13.48 7.87 -6.52
N SER A 178 14.11 7.29 -5.49
CA SER A 178 13.47 6.99 -4.21
C SER A 178 12.89 8.24 -3.54
N ALA A 179 13.64 9.34 -3.56
CA ALA A 179 13.16 10.62 -3.02
C ALA A 179 11.96 11.18 -3.81
N GLU A 180 11.93 11.01 -5.13
CA GLU A 180 10.78 11.41 -5.96
C GLU A 180 9.53 10.56 -5.65
N ILE A 181 9.69 9.25 -5.54
CA ILE A 181 8.61 8.33 -5.17
C ILE A 181 8.08 8.67 -3.77
N MET A 182 8.97 9.01 -2.84
CA MET A 182 8.58 9.43 -1.49
C MET A 182 7.72 10.70 -1.50
N LYS A 183 8.12 11.73 -2.28
CA LYS A 183 7.31 12.95 -2.46
C LYS A 183 5.93 12.62 -3.03
N LEU A 184 5.84 11.71 -4.01
CA LEU A 184 4.57 11.28 -4.58
C LEU A 184 3.65 10.65 -3.49
N PHE A 185 4.18 9.78 -2.62
CA PHE A 185 3.40 9.22 -1.51
C PHE A 185 2.94 10.30 -0.50
N GLN A 186 3.81 11.27 -0.19
CA GLN A 186 3.42 12.38 0.67
C GLN A 186 2.30 13.24 0.05
N ASP A 187 2.35 13.48 -1.26
CA ASP A 187 1.30 14.24 -1.95
C ASP A 187 -0.01 13.46 -2.01
N ILE A 188 0.05 12.14 -2.19
CA ILE A 188 -1.13 11.26 -2.09
C ILE A 188 -1.76 11.37 -0.70
N SER A 189 -0.93 11.34 0.35
CA SER A 189 -1.39 11.46 1.75
C SER A 189 -2.05 12.82 2.01
N LYS A 190 -1.42 13.92 1.61
CA LYS A 190 -1.97 15.29 1.72
C LYS A 190 -3.31 15.44 0.99
N ASN A 191 -3.54 14.66 -0.07
CA ASN A 191 -4.80 14.63 -0.81
C ASN A 191 -5.86 13.70 -0.20
N GLY A 192 -5.63 13.18 1.01
CA GLY A 192 -6.63 12.50 1.83
C GLY A 192 -6.62 10.97 1.77
N THR A 193 -5.72 10.33 1.01
CA THR A 193 -5.51 8.87 1.06
C THR A 193 -4.46 8.56 2.12
N ALA A 194 -4.76 7.75 3.12
CA ALA A 194 -3.77 7.34 4.11
C ALA A 194 -2.64 6.52 3.46
N VAL A 195 -1.45 6.54 4.06
CA VAL A 195 -0.30 5.75 3.61
C VAL A 195 0.37 5.05 4.79
N LEU A 196 0.48 3.74 4.74
CA LEU A 196 1.34 2.95 5.62
C LEU A 196 2.54 2.47 4.80
N PHE A 197 3.72 3.03 5.10
CA PHE A 197 4.93 2.86 4.31
C PHE A 197 5.94 2.01 5.08
N ALA A 198 6.10 0.74 4.73
CA ALA A 198 7.11 -0.13 5.31
C ALA A 198 8.45 0.09 4.63
N THR A 199 9.49 0.28 5.44
CA THR A 199 10.87 0.39 4.95
C THR A 199 11.89 0.05 6.03
N HIS A 200 13.11 -0.24 5.59
CA HIS A 200 14.30 -0.30 6.45
C HIS A 200 15.33 0.79 6.07
N ASP A 201 15.01 1.63 5.09
CA ASP A 201 15.89 2.70 4.60
C ASP A 201 15.89 3.89 5.56
N MET A 202 16.96 3.97 6.38
CA MET A 202 17.15 5.04 7.34
C MET A 202 17.51 6.39 6.69
N LEU A 203 18.12 6.37 5.49
CA LEU A 203 18.46 7.62 4.79
C LEU A 203 17.19 8.29 4.29
N LEU A 204 16.29 7.51 3.69
CA LEU A 204 15.00 7.99 3.23
C LEU A 204 14.14 8.48 4.41
N TYR A 205 14.09 7.71 5.50
CA TYR A 205 13.39 8.08 6.72
C TYR A 205 13.89 9.41 7.30
N ASN A 206 15.20 9.60 7.43
CA ASN A 206 15.79 10.85 7.96
C ASN A 206 15.50 12.07 7.07
N LYS A 207 15.41 11.86 5.74
CA LYS A 207 15.13 12.92 4.77
C LYS A 207 13.65 13.33 4.76
N PHE A 208 12.75 12.43 5.09
CA PHE A 208 11.30 12.62 5.04
C PHE A 208 10.64 12.17 6.36
N PRO A 209 10.88 12.88 7.49
CA PRO A 209 10.34 12.45 8.77
C PRO A 209 8.82 12.49 8.82
N ALA A 210 8.22 11.46 9.42
CA ALA A 210 6.79 11.35 9.68
C ALA A 210 6.56 10.45 10.90
N ARG A 211 5.30 10.34 11.34
CA ARG A 211 4.90 9.42 12.40
C ARG A 211 5.40 8.01 12.10
N THR A 212 5.99 7.36 13.09
CA THR A 212 6.73 6.12 12.89
C THR A 212 6.34 5.05 13.89
N LEU A 213 6.09 3.87 13.36
CA LEU A 213 5.92 2.62 14.09
C LEU A 213 7.17 1.76 13.83
N LYS A 214 7.91 1.40 14.88
CA LYS A 214 9.10 0.55 14.77
C LYS A 214 8.73 -0.90 15.02
N CYS A 215 9.03 -1.76 14.05
CA CYS A 215 8.85 -3.21 14.14
C CYS A 215 10.19 -3.88 14.47
N GLU A 216 10.30 -4.42 15.68
CA GLU A 216 11.54 -5.04 16.17
C GLU A 216 11.20 -6.20 17.12
N ASN A 217 11.89 -7.35 16.97
CA ASN A 217 11.73 -8.55 17.82
C ASN A 217 10.27 -9.01 17.99
N GLY A 218 9.46 -8.92 16.94
CA GLY A 218 8.06 -9.32 16.97
C GLY A 218 7.12 -8.37 17.70
N VAL A 219 7.58 -7.17 18.02
CA VAL A 219 6.78 -6.11 18.66
C VAL A 219 6.78 -4.87 17.77
N VAL A 220 5.69 -4.12 17.78
CA VAL A 220 5.58 -2.83 17.08
C VAL A 220 5.31 -1.75 18.11
N VAL A 221 6.16 -0.73 18.14
CA VAL A 221 6.05 0.41 19.06
C VAL A 221 6.10 1.73 18.29
N GLU A 222 5.42 2.73 18.78
CA GLU A 222 5.51 4.09 18.24
C GLU A 222 6.79 4.79 18.78
N VAL A 223 7.53 5.49 17.91
CA VAL A 223 8.81 6.14 18.22
C VAL A 223 8.84 7.57 17.72
#